data_ff8f1b8041c0cf13d4a8395dcd707895
#
_entry.id   ff8f1b8041c0cf13d4a8395dcd707895
#
_cell.length_a   1.000
_cell.length_b   1.000
_cell.length_c   1.000
_cell.angle_alpha   90.00
_cell.angle_beta   90.00
_cell.angle_gamma   90.00
#
_symmetry.space_group_name_H-M   'P 1'
#
loop_
_entity.id
_entity.type
_entity.pdbx_description
1 polymer ?
#
loop_
_entity_poly.entity_id
_entity_poly.type
_entity_poly.pdbx_seq_one_letter_code
_entity_poly.pdbx_strand_id
1 'polypeptide(L)'
;IDGHEIQEAIEDAYATGGKEETAFIVRSNKRANQYNESIRNRILFLEHELATGDYMMVVKNNYFWLDTTSEAGFIANGDIIEVLEIFAIKELYGFRFAEVKVRMVDYPNQKPFETTLLLDTIAAESPSLSYEDGNKLYQAVSEDYASEKSNYKRFLGIKNNKYFNALQVKFSYAITCHKSQGGQWD
;
A
#
# COMPACT_ATOMS: atom_id res chain seq x y z
N ILE A 1 -28.95 -4.44 11.33
CA ILE A 1 -28.47 -5.22 10.16
C ILE A 1 -27.64 -6.35 10.74
N ASP A 2 -28.03 -7.58 10.43
CA ASP A 2 -27.32 -8.78 10.86
C ASP A 2 -26.00 -8.93 10.08
N GLY A 3 -25.00 -9.57 10.69
CA GLY A 3 -23.71 -9.83 10.04
C GLY A 3 -23.83 -10.66 8.76
N HIS A 4 -24.85 -11.48 8.64
CA HIS A 4 -25.16 -12.27 7.45
C HIS A 4 -25.64 -11.38 6.29
N GLU A 5 -26.55 -10.45 6.56
CA GLU A 5 -27.06 -9.48 5.56
C GLU A 5 -25.95 -8.59 4.99
N ILE A 6 -24.97 -8.21 5.83
CA ILE A 6 -23.80 -7.45 5.39
C ILE A 6 -22.94 -8.29 4.44
N GLN A 7 -22.73 -9.56 4.77
CA GLN A 7 -21.92 -10.45 3.96
C GLN A 7 -22.57 -10.69 2.59
N GLU A 8 -23.87 -10.97 2.54
CA GLU A 8 -24.61 -11.13 1.28
C GLU A 8 -24.53 -9.85 0.43
N ALA A 9 -24.73 -8.68 1.03
CA ALA A 9 -24.62 -7.40 0.31
C ALA A 9 -23.21 -7.16 -0.27
N ILE A 10 -22.15 -7.60 0.44
CA ILE A 10 -20.78 -7.54 -0.03
C ILE A 10 -20.58 -8.47 -1.23
N GLU A 11 -21.03 -9.73 -1.12
CA GLU A 11 -20.91 -10.72 -2.18
C GLU A 11 -21.65 -10.27 -3.45
N ASP A 12 -22.88 -9.75 -3.30
CA ASP A 12 -23.68 -9.23 -4.41
C ASP A 12 -23.02 -8.02 -5.10
N ALA A 13 -22.44 -7.10 -4.33
CA ALA A 13 -21.73 -5.94 -4.87
C ALA A 13 -20.52 -6.36 -5.68
N TYR A 14 -19.72 -7.30 -5.18
CA TYR A 14 -18.56 -7.83 -5.91
C TYR A 14 -18.95 -8.69 -7.12
N ALA A 15 -20.06 -9.42 -7.05
CA ALA A 15 -20.57 -10.18 -8.18
C ALA A 15 -21.05 -9.28 -9.31
N THR A 16 -21.54 -8.08 -8.99
CA THR A 16 -22.10 -7.13 -9.96
C THR A 16 -21.05 -6.16 -10.51
N GLY A 17 -20.28 -5.51 -9.63
CA GLY A 17 -19.32 -4.46 -9.98
C GLY A 17 -17.87 -4.95 -10.08
N GLY A 18 -17.56 -6.13 -9.53
CA GLY A 18 -16.19 -6.61 -9.45
C GLY A 18 -15.32 -5.78 -8.48
N LYS A 19 -14.04 -6.11 -8.43
CA LYS A 19 -13.08 -5.44 -7.52
C LYS A 19 -12.69 -4.02 -7.97
N GLU A 20 -12.92 -3.68 -9.23
CA GLU A 20 -12.55 -2.39 -9.82
C GLU A 20 -13.56 -1.30 -9.48
N GLU A 21 -14.85 -1.66 -9.40
CA GLU A 21 -15.96 -0.72 -9.17
C GLU A 21 -16.57 -0.81 -7.77
N THR A 22 -16.00 -1.66 -6.89
CA THR A 22 -16.57 -1.88 -5.56
C THR A 22 -15.58 -1.56 -4.47
N ALA A 23 -15.93 -0.63 -3.58
CA ALA A 23 -15.19 -0.35 -2.35
C ALA A 23 -16.15 -0.17 -1.16
N PHE A 24 -15.74 -0.70 0.01
CA PHE A 24 -16.50 -0.56 1.25
C PHE A 24 -16.00 0.61 2.07
N ILE A 25 -16.89 1.51 2.47
CA ILE A 25 -16.56 2.65 3.30
C ILE A 25 -16.90 2.32 4.75
N VAL A 26 -15.89 2.41 5.63
CA VAL A 26 -15.99 2.07 7.05
C VAL A 26 -15.51 3.20 7.95
N ARG A 27 -15.80 3.11 9.25
CA ARG A 27 -15.54 4.18 10.21
C ARG A 27 -14.11 4.20 10.77
N SER A 28 -13.38 3.09 10.72
CA SER A 28 -12.06 2.96 11.34
C SER A 28 -11.13 2.04 10.56
N ASN A 29 -9.81 2.26 10.69
CA ASN A 29 -8.80 1.39 10.09
C ASN A 29 -8.90 -0.06 10.60
N LYS A 30 -9.22 -0.26 11.88
CA LYS A 30 -9.46 -1.60 12.44
C LYS A 30 -10.55 -2.34 11.68
N ARG A 31 -11.68 -1.69 11.42
CA ARG A 31 -12.77 -2.28 10.62
C ARG A 31 -12.38 -2.47 9.17
N ALA A 32 -11.67 -1.50 8.57
CA ALA A 32 -11.16 -1.65 7.23
C ALA A 32 -10.27 -2.89 7.09
N ASN A 33 -9.33 -3.10 8.01
CA ASN A 33 -8.47 -4.28 8.02
C ASN A 33 -9.28 -5.58 8.10
N GLN A 34 -10.28 -5.66 8.99
CA GLN A 34 -11.15 -6.84 9.13
C GLN A 34 -11.96 -7.14 7.85
N TYR A 35 -12.54 -6.11 7.23
CA TYR A 35 -13.29 -6.29 5.98
C TYR A 35 -12.37 -6.61 4.81
N ASN A 36 -11.20 -6.00 4.71
CA ASN A 36 -10.21 -6.31 3.68
C ASN A 36 -9.79 -7.79 3.76
N GLU A 37 -9.51 -8.29 4.95
CA GLU A 37 -9.18 -9.70 5.18
C GLU A 37 -10.36 -10.61 4.79
N SER A 38 -11.58 -10.27 5.20
CA SER A 38 -12.77 -11.06 4.88
C SER A 38 -13.04 -11.09 3.37
N ILE A 39 -12.95 -9.93 2.69
CA ILE A 39 -13.16 -9.83 1.24
C ILE A 39 -12.11 -10.64 0.50
N ARG A 40 -10.83 -10.48 0.86
CA ARG A 40 -9.74 -11.22 0.22
C ARG A 40 -9.91 -12.73 0.36
N ASN A 41 -10.16 -13.20 1.57
CA ASN A 41 -10.22 -14.63 1.85
C ASN A 41 -11.50 -15.31 1.34
N ARG A 42 -12.66 -14.65 1.48
CA ARG A 42 -13.96 -15.29 1.22
C ARG A 42 -14.54 -15.01 -0.17
N ILE A 43 -14.24 -13.84 -0.73
CA ILE A 43 -14.81 -13.39 -2.01
C ILE A 43 -13.79 -13.50 -3.13
N LEU A 44 -12.56 -13.06 -2.88
CA LEU A 44 -11.49 -13.06 -3.89
C LEU A 44 -10.61 -14.32 -3.83
N PHE A 45 -10.77 -15.16 -2.80
CA PHE A 45 -10.00 -16.39 -2.57
C PHE A 45 -8.48 -16.17 -2.55
N LEU A 46 -8.05 -15.03 -2.00
CA LEU A 46 -6.66 -14.64 -1.86
C LEU A 46 -6.18 -14.91 -0.43
N GLU A 47 -5.63 -16.09 -0.19
CA GLU A 47 -5.25 -16.57 1.15
C GLU A 47 -3.87 -16.07 1.62
N HIS A 48 -2.98 -15.68 0.68
CA HIS A 48 -1.65 -15.21 1.02
C HIS A 48 -1.66 -13.77 1.55
N GLU A 49 -0.66 -13.40 2.34
CA GLU A 49 -0.48 -12.04 2.86
C GLU A 49 -0.52 -10.96 1.78
N LEU A 50 0.05 -11.26 0.62
CA LEU A 50 0.01 -10.46 -0.59
C LEU A 50 -0.14 -11.39 -1.80
N ALA A 51 -0.96 -11.04 -2.76
CA ALA A 51 -1.19 -11.82 -3.97
C ALA A 51 -1.15 -10.95 -5.22
N THR A 52 -0.81 -11.56 -6.34
CA THR A 52 -0.97 -10.94 -7.67
C THR A 52 -2.45 -10.63 -7.90
N GLY A 53 -2.73 -9.43 -8.38
CA GLY A 53 -4.09 -8.92 -8.55
C GLY A 53 -4.66 -8.22 -7.31
N ASP A 54 -3.91 -8.13 -6.19
CA ASP A 54 -4.33 -7.32 -5.04
C ASP A 54 -4.40 -5.83 -5.41
N TYR A 55 -5.46 -5.18 -4.94
CA TYR A 55 -5.64 -3.74 -5.01
C TYR A 55 -5.27 -3.11 -3.68
N MET A 56 -4.38 -2.13 -3.72
CA MET A 56 -3.86 -1.47 -2.54
C MET A 56 -3.90 0.05 -2.69
N MET A 57 -4.25 0.72 -1.61
CA MET A 57 -4.18 2.17 -1.53
C MET A 57 -2.84 2.59 -0.92
N VAL A 58 -2.16 3.51 -1.57
CA VAL A 58 -0.99 4.19 -1.01
C VAL A 58 -1.45 5.15 0.08
N VAL A 59 -0.82 5.09 1.26
CA VAL A 59 -1.25 5.86 2.44
C VAL A 59 -0.33 7.00 2.82
N LYS A 60 0.72 7.24 2.03
CA LYS A 60 1.67 8.34 2.18
C LYS A 60 2.23 8.76 0.83
N ASN A 61 2.31 10.06 0.56
CA ASN A 61 2.94 10.57 -0.67
C ASN A 61 4.35 10.02 -0.85
N ASN A 62 4.69 9.63 -2.06
CA ASN A 62 6.00 9.12 -2.41
C ASN A 62 6.51 9.78 -3.71
N TYR A 63 7.70 10.36 -3.65
CA TYR A 63 8.34 11.09 -4.74
C TYR A 63 9.58 10.37 -5.29
N PHE A 64 9.79 9.10 -4.89
CA PHE A 64 11.00 8.35 -5.20
C PHE A 64 10.85 7.45 -6.43
N TRP A 65 9.69 6.79 -6.57
CA TRP A 65 9.53 5.71 -7.54
C TRP A 65 9.14 6.15 -8.94
N LEU A 66 8.57 7.33 -9.10
CA LEU A 66 8.18 7.88 -10.40
C LEU A 66 9.00 9.10 -10.74
N ASP A 67 9.32 9.23 -12.04
CA ASP A 67 9.88 10.45 -12.56
C ASP A 67 8.83 11.56 -12.56
N THR A 68 9.24 12.79 -12.26
CA THR A 68 8.35 13.97 -12.26
C THR A 68 7.77 14.28 -13.64
N THR A 69 8.36 13.73 -14.71
CA THR A 69 7.87 13.83 -16.09
C THR A 69 6.87 12.73 -16.46
N SER A 70 6.65 11.74 -15.59
CA SER A 70 5.65 10.70 -15.79
C SER A 70 4.22 11.25 -15.69
N GLU A 71 3.23 10.52 -16.19
CA GLU A 71 1.82 10.95 -16.17
C GLU A 71 1.35 11.31 -14.75
N ALA A 72 1.67 10.48 -13.76
CA ALA A 72 1.31 10.72 -12.38
C ALA A 72 2.22 11.74 -11.66
N GLY A 73 3.46 11.95 -12.14
CA GLY A 73 4.45 12.84 -11.55
C GLY A 73 5.02 12.37 -10.21
N PHE A 74 4.19 11.86 -9.33
CA PHE A 74 4.53 11.22 -8.04
C PHE A 74 3.38 10.31 -7.63
N ILE A 75 3.57 9.50 -6.60
CA ILE A 75 2.53 8.62 -6.06
C ILE A 75 1.89 9.32 -4.87
N ALA A 76 0.61 9.65 -4.98
CA ALA A 76 -0.11 10.39 -3.95
C ALA A 76 -0.71 9.44 -2.88
N ASN A 77 -0.90 10.00 -1.69
CA ASN A 77 -1.73 9.38 -0.67
C ASN A 77 -3.18 9.30 -1.16
N GLY A 78 -3.70 8.11 -1.33
CA GLY A 78 -5.02 7.82 -1.90
C GLY A 78 -4.95 7.10 -3.24
N ASP A 79 -3.83 7.16 -3.95
CA ASP A 79 -3.67 6.45 -5.22
C ASP A 79 -3.82 4.93 -5.02
N ILE A 80 -4.51 4.30 -5.97
CA ILE A 80 -4.71 2.85 -6.00
C ILE A 80 -3.69 2.21 -6.94
N ILE A 81 -3.04 1.18 -6.44
CA ILE A 81 -2.13 0.33 -7.22
C ILE A 81 -2.65 -1.10 -7.28
N GLU A 82 -2.42 -1.77 -8.39
CA GLU A 82 -2.61 -3.22 -8.54
C GLU A 82 -1.26 -3.92 -8.56
N VAL A 83 -1.13 -4.99 -7.79
CA VAL A 83 0.05 -5.86 -7.77
C VAL A 83 0.01 -6.79 -8.98
N LEU A 84 0.94 -6.61 -9.92
CA LEU A 84 1.03 -7.44 -11.13
C LEU A 84 1.94 -8.64 -10.96
N GLU A 85 3.02 -8.49 -10.19
CA GLU A 85 4.01 -9.53 -9.97
C GLU A 85 4.69 -9.32 -8.61
N ILE A 86 4.98 -10.40 -7.91
CA ILE A 86 5.71 -10.42 -6.64
C ILE A 86 7.04 -11.13 -6.87
N PHE A 87 8.15 -10.40 -6.75
CA PHE A 87 9.49 -10.94 -6.96
C PHE A 87 10.06 -11.57 -5.69
N ALA A 88 9.88 -10.91 -4.55
CA ALA A 88 10.39 -11.36 -3.27
C ALA A 88 9.66 -10.71 -2.09
N ILE A 89 9.56 -11.45 -0.98
CA ILE A 89 9.22 -10.92 0.34
C ILE A 89 10.47 -11.01 1.20
N LYS A 90 10.84 -9.92 1.86
CA LYS A 90 12.07 -9.79 2.65
C LYS A 90 11.79 -9.22 4.03
N GLU A 91 12.53 -9.69 5.00
CA GLU A 91 12.56 -9.11 6.35
C GLU A 91 13.92 -8.42 6.53
N LEU A 92 13.91 -7.10 6.63
CA LEU A 92 15.08 -6.23 6.76
C LEU A 92 14.77 -5.08 7.71
N TYR A 93 15.77 -4.61 8.46
CA TYR A 93 15.64 -3.45 9.35
C TYR A 93 14.54 -3.59 10.41
N GLY A 94 14.13 -4.83 10.72
CA GLY A 94 13.00 -5.10 11.63
C GLY A 94 11.63 -4.87 11.01
N PHE A 95 11.53 -4.75 9.68
CA PHE A 95 10.31 -4.58 8.91
C PHE A 95 10.21 -5.59 7.78
N ARG A 96 9.01 -5.78 7.25
CA ARG A 96 8.74 -6.67 6.14
C ARG A 96 8.46 -5.88 4.87
N PHE A 97 9.10 -6.29 3.78
CA PHE A 97 9.01 -5.64 2.49
C PHE A 97 8.64 -6.64 1.40
N ALA A 98 7.88 -6.19 0.40
CA ALA A 98 7.67 -6.93 -0.83
C ALA A 98 8.26 -6.15 -2.02
N GLU A 99 9.12 -6.80 -2.80
CA GLU A 99 9.59 -6.30 -4.09
C GLU A 99 8.59 -6.76 -5.14
N VAL A 100 7.95 -5.81 -5.82
CA VAL A 100 6.79 -6.06 -6.68
C VAL A 100 6.86 -5.22 -7.95
N LYS A 101 6.11 -5.68 -8.96
CA LYS A 101 5.72 -4.85 -10.11
C LYS A 101 4.26 -4.45 -9.92
N VAL A 102 3.97 -3.17 -10.11
CA VAL A 102 2.64 -2.61 -9.94
C VAL A 102 2.23 -1.75 -11.14
N ARG A 103 0.92 -1.55 -11.29
CA ARG A 103 0.36 -0.48 -12.13
C ARG A 103 -0.46 0.48 -11.27
N MET A 104 -0.54 1.72 -11.67
CA MET A 104 -1.44 2.69 -11.07
C MET A 104 -2.82 2.57 -11.74
N VAL A 105 -3.86 2.35 -10.95
CA VAL A 105 -5.21 2.06 -11.47
C VAL A 105 -5.80 3.29 -12.16
N ASP A 106 -5.65 4.47 -11.54
CA ASP A 106 -6.24 5.73 -12.03
C ASP A 106 -5.40 6.43 -13.11
N TYR A 107 -4.25 5.85 -13.48
CA TYR A 107 -3.33 6.41 -14.50
C TYR A 107 -3.06 5.37 -15.59
N PRO A 108 -3.97 5.15 -16.53
CA PRO A 108 -3.90 4.05 -17.49
C PRO A 108 -2.70 4.15 -18.46
N ASN A 109 -2.19 5.37 -18.71
CA ASN A 109 -1.02 5.57 -19.56
C ASN A 109 0.30 5.49 -18.78
N GLN A 110 0.26 5.47 -17.44
CA GLN A 110 1.44 5.24 -16.61
C GLN A 110 1.88 3.79 -16.78
N LYS A 111 3.08 3.59 -17.34
CA LYS A 111 3.63 2.24 -17.49
C LYS A 111 3.79 1.56 -16.14
N PRO A 112 3.52 0.24 -16.05
CA PRO A 112 3.85 -0.53 -14.86
C PRO A 112 5.31 -0.36 -14.47
N PHE A 113 5.59 -0.31 -13.18
CA PHE A 113 6.94 -0.11 -12.65
C PHE A 113 7.21 -1.04 -11.46
N GLU A 114 8.50 -1.27 -11.22
CA GLU A 114 8.96 -2.03 -10.06
C GLU A 114 9.08 -1.10 -8.86
N THR A 115 8.67 -1.59 -7.69
CA THR A 115 8.70 -0.84 -6.44
C THR A 115 8.86 -1.77 -5.24
N THR A 116 9.03 -1.19 -4.08
CA THR A 116 9.05 -1.91 -2.80
C THR A 116 7.86 -1.45 -1.95
N LEU A 117 7.10 -2.40 -1.43
CA LEU A 117 6.00 -2.16 -0.49
C LEU A 117 6.47 -2.40 0.93
N LEU A 118 6.00 -1.60 1.89
CA LEU A 118 6.16 -1.83 3.32
C LEU A 118 4.91 -2.56 3.84
N LEU A 119 5.05 -3.84 4.18
CA LEU A 119 3.93 -4.71 4.55
C LEU A 119 3.38 -4.43 5.96
N ASP A 120 4.22 -3.90 6.86
CA ASP A 120 3.82 -3.59 8.24
C ASP A 120 2.68 -2.57 8.34
N THR A 121 2.51 -1.73 7.32
CA THR A 121 1.41 -0.76 7.28
C THR A 121 0.06 -1.37 6.95
N ILE A 122 0.02 -2.56 6.36
CA ILE A 122 -1.23 -3.22 5.92
C ILE A 122 -2.14 -3.50 7.10
N ALA A 123 -1.63 -4.15 8.14
CA ALA A 123 -2.40 -4.53 9.32
C ALA A 123 -2.44 -3.45 10.41
N ALA A 124 -1.63 -2.39 10.30
CA ALA A 124 -1.58 -1.32 11.29
C ALA A 124 -2.93 -0.60 11.43
N GLU A 125 -3.33 -0.28 12.67
CA GLU A 125 -4.53 0.54 12.93
C GLU A 125 -4.29 2.03 12.67
N SER A 126 -3.02 2.47 12.63
CA SER A 126 -2.62 3.82 12.24
C SER A 126 -2.87 4.07 10.74
N PRO A 127 -3.09 5.31 10.31
CA PRO A 127 -3.29 5.65 8.89
C PRO A 127 -2.08 5.33 8.01
N SER A 128 -0.87 5.45 8.55
CA SER A 128 0.42 5.16 7.91
C SER A 128 1.41 4.69 8.97
N LEU A 129 2.67 4.49 8.61
CA LEU A 129 3.73 4.15 9.56
C LEU A 129 3.81 5.22 10.67
N SER A 130 3.87 4.78 11.93
CA SER A 130 3.98 5.69 13.07
C SER A 130 5.30 6.48 13.01
N TYR A 131 5.34 7.64 13.68
CA TYR A 131 6.59 8.41 13.78
C TYR A 131 7.72 7.60 14.43
N GLU A 132 7.38 6.83 15.47
CA GLU A 132 8.32 5.97 16.18
C GLU A 132 8.91 4.89 15.26
N ASP A 133 8.06 4.18 14.53
CA ASP A 133 8.51 3.14 13.59
C ASP A 133 9.25 3.73 12.40
N GLY A 134 8.84 4.91 11.92
CA GLY A 134 9.58 5.67 10.92
C GLY A 134 11.00 6.01 11.36
N ASN A 135 11.17 6.41 12.62
CA ASN A 135 12.50 6.64 13.20
C ASN A 135 13.30 5.35 13.35
N LYS A 136 12.68 4.24 13.78
CA LYS A 136 13.36 2.93 13.83
C LYS A 136 13.89 2.52 12.47
N LEU A 137 13.05 2.65 11.41
CA LEU A 137 13.46 2.35 10.05
C LEU A 137 14.62 3.26 9.59
N TYR A 138 14.53 4.57 9.86
CA TYR A 138 15.60 5.52 9.54
C TYR A 138 16.93 5.13 10.22
N GLN A 139 16.90 4.82 11.50
CA GLN A 139 18.08 4.43 12.27
C GLN A 139 18.70 3.13 11.70
N ALA A 140 17.88 2.11 11.49
CA ALA A 140 18.34 0.84 10.97
C ALA A 140 18.95 0.97 9.56
N VAL A 141 18.33 1.73 8.66
CA VAL A 141 18.89 2.00 7.33
C VAL A 141 20.17 2.84 7.43
N SER A 142 20.26 3.77 8.38
CA SER A 142 21.45 4.63 8.56
C SER A 142 22.70 3.86 8.97
N GLU A 143 22.54 2.69 9.62
CA GLU A 143 23.64 1.81 10.00
C GLU A 143 24.41 1.27 8.78
N ASP A 144 23.73 1.01 7.66
CA ASP A 144 24.36 0.56 6.42
C ASP A 144 25.33 1.61 5.85
N TYR A 145 25.13 2.87 6.20
CA TYR A 145 25.95 4.01 5.74
C TYR A 145 26.89 4.54 6.84
N ALA A 146 27.03 3.83 7.98
CA ALA A 146 27.82 4.29 9.12
C ALA A 146 29.33 4.43 8.78
N SER A 147 29.85 3.65 7.84
CA SER A 147 31.24 3.73 7.38
C SER A 147 31.53 4.93 6.46
N GLU A 148 30.50 5.57 5.91
CA GLU A 148 30.67 6.75 5.05
C GLU A 148 31.05 7.96 5.90
N LYS A 149 32.22 8.54 5.59
CA LYS A 149 32.80 9.67 6.34
C LYS A 149 32.07 11.01 6.06
N SER A 150 31.48 11.14 4.89
CA SER A 150 30.76 12.35 4.48
C SER A 150 29.32 12.31 4.95
N ASN A 151 28.92 13.24 5.81
CA ASN A 151 27.52 13.37 6.24
C ASN A 151 26.57 13.58 5.05
N TYR A 152 27.00 14.29 4.03
CA TYR A 152 26.21 14.52 2.81
C TYR A 152 26.00 13.22 2.02
N LYS A 153 27.05 12.43 1.83
CA LYS A 153 26.94 11.13 1.13
C LYS A 153 26.11 10.14 1.92
N ARG A 154 26.25 10.11 3.26
CA ARG A 154 25.40 9.31 4.14
C ARG A 154 23.92 9.68 3.97
N PHE A 155 23.62 10.98 4.03
CA PHE A 155 22.25 11.48 3.81
C PHE A 155 21.70 11.07 2.44
N LEU A 156 22.49 11.22 1.36
CA LEU A 156 22.09 10.79 0.02
C LEU A 156 21.86 9.28 -0.07
N GLY A 157 22.71 8.48 0.59
CA GLY A 157 22.56 7.03 0.65
C GLY A 157 21.20 6.65 1.24
N ILE A 158 20.84 7.21 2.40
CA ILE A 158 19.56 6.96 3.06
C ILE A 158 18.40 7.45 2.17
N LYS A 159 18.49 8.69 1.65
CA LYS A 159 17.47 9.28 0.80
C LYS A 159 17.18 8.45 -0.46
N ASN A 160 18.19 7.78 -1.01
CA ASN A 160 18.07 6.96 -2.21
C ASN A 160 17.90 5.45 -1.90
N ASN A 161 17.76 5.07 -0.64
CA ASN A 161 17.54 3.68 -0.26
C ASN A 161 16.10 3.26 -0.59
N LYS A 162 15.94 2.16 -1.33
CA LYS A 162 14.62 1.68 -1.79
C LYS A 162 13.71 1.22 -0.65
N TYR A 163 14.27 0.70 0.43
CA TYR A 163 13.49 0.25 1.59
C TYR A 163 13.05 1.43 2.47
N PHE A 164 13.89 2.46 2.61
CA PHE A 164 13.50 3.70 3.25
C PHE A 164 12.37 4.43 2.50
N ASN A 165 12.38 4.31 1.17
CA ASN A 165 11.36 4.87 0.27
C ASN A 165 10.25 3.86 -0.09
N ALA A 166 10.13 2.74 0.61
CA ALA A 166 9.09 1.77 0.35
C ALA A 166 7.69 2.42 0.43
N LEU A 167 6.80 2.02 -0.48
CA LEU A 167 5.42 2.49 -0.48
C LEU A 167 4.71 1.96 0.76
N GLN A 168 4.14 2.87 1.52
CA GLN A 168 3.26 2.54 2.64
C GLN A 168 1.87 2.30 2.08
N VAL A 169 1.33 1.11 2.29
CA VAL A 169 0.12 0.64 1.62
C VAL A 169 -0.85 -0.03 2.59
N LYS A 170 -2.14 -0.02 2.22
CA LYS A 170 -3.21 -0.81 2.82
C LYS A 170 -4.03 -1.44 1.70
N PHE A 171 -4.73 -2.54 1.96
CA PHE A 171 -5.71 -3.04 1.00
C PHE A 171 -6.83 -2.01 0.79
N SER A 172 -7.34 -1.92 -0.44
CA SER A 172 -8.31 -0.90 -0.85
C SER A 172 -9.74 -1.42 -1.02
N TYR A 173 -10.02 -2.68 -0.69
CA TYR A 173 -11.37 -3.25 -0.78
C TYR A 173 -12.32 -2.66 0.26
N ALA A 174 -11.79 -2.31 1.44
CA ALA A 174 -12.48 -1.53 2.47
C ALA A 174 -11.59 -0.38 2.92
N ILE A 175 -12.12 0.83 2.89
CA ILE A 175 -11.39 2.06 3.21
C ILE A 175 -12.15 2.90 4.23
N THR A 176 -11.46 3.79 4.93
CA THR A 176 -12.14 4.69 5.87
C THR A 176 -12.79 5.86 5.17
N CYS A 177 -13.85 6.44 5.78
CA CYS A 177 -14.52 7.63 5.25
C CYS A 177 -13.54 8.79 4.95
N HIS A 178 -12.49 8.97 5.74
CA HIS A 178 -11.48 10.00 5.47
C HIS A 178 -10.70 9.75 4.18
N LYS A 179 -10.45 8.47 3.86
CA LYS A 179 -9.74 8.09 2.64
C LYS A 179 -10.61 8.19 1.39
N SER A 180 -11.92 8.01 1.53
CA SER A 180 -12.85 8.14 0.41
C SER A 180 -13.10 9.60 0.00
N GLN A 181 -12.84 10.58 0.87
CA GLN A 181 -13.09 12.01 0.58
C GLN A 181 -12.15 12.62 -0.46
N GLY A 182 -10.99 12.02 -0.72
CA GLY A 182 -10.02 12.47 -1.73
C GLY A 182 -10.10 11.72 -3.05
N GLY A 183 -10.93 10.69 -3.15
CA GLY A 183 -11.13 9.88 -4.36
C GLY A 183 -12.18 10.49 -5.30
N GLN A 184 -12.06 10.16 -6.58
CA GLN A 184 -13.14 10.33 -7.54
C GLN A 184 -13.88 8.99 -7.62
N TRP A 185 -15.17 9.02 -7.34
CA TRP A 185 -16.04 7.84 -7.33
C TRP A 185 -17.17 8.08 -8.34
N ASP A 186 -17.37 7.12 -9.23
CA ASP A 186 -18.48 7.13 -10.19
C ASP A 186 -19.78 6.67 -9.53
#